data_1073c6a9cc94541e34975f6ca4af7ff7
#
_entry.id   1073c6a9cc94541e34975f6ca4af7ff7
#
_cell.length_a   1.000
_cell.length_b   1.000
_cell.length_c   1.000
_cell.angle_alpha   90.00
_cell.angle_beta   90.00
_cell.angle_gamma   90.00
#
_symmetry.space_group_name_H-M   'P 1'
#
loop_
_entity.id
_entity.type
_entity.pdbx_description
1 polymer ?
#
loop_
_entity_poly.entity_id
_entity_poly.type
_entity_poly.pdbx_seq_one_letter_code
_entity_poly.pdbx_strand_id
1 'polypeptide(L)'
;MPAEWEPHRATWISWPHHEPDWPGKLGPIPWVYAEIARVIADHETVEILCASDEIRASACEILDAHGVGRDRVRLHIVPTDRVWLRDSAPTGVLDESGDLVLLNWAFNAWAKYDNWAHDAKIGEAIAAIASCRRVEPARADGGGRIVLEGGGIEVNGNGLMLVTEEWLLSDVQVRNPGLTRADYERLFTEWLGIRQTIWLGEGCVGDDTHGHIDDVARFVDRHTVVLAVESDPRDENHARSMDNLRRLERVSRAPGIGPLRLATLPFPRAVMMNGERLPASYANFYIANGVVLVPTFNDPNDRVALNTIAELLPSHRVVGIHSVDLVWGLGTLHCLTQQEPRSRLVVSG
;
A
#
# COMPACT_ATOMS: atom_id res chain seq x y z
N MET A 1 13.21 -8.15 -1.34
CA MET A 1 12.26 -7.09 -1.71
C MET A 1 12.85 -5.75 -1.30
N PRO A 2 12.93 -4.73 -2.20
CA PRO A 2 13.33 -3.37 -1.87
C PRO A 2 12.32 -2.69 -0.93
N ALA A 3 12.79 -1.73 -0.12
CA ALA A 3 11.90 -0.87 0.66
C ALA A 3 11.24 0.18 -0.23
N GLU A 4 10.11 0.76 0.23
CA GLU A 4 9.35 1.73 -0.55
C GLU A 4 10.12 3.03 -0.83
N TRP A 5 11.05 3.45 0.02
CA TRP A 5 11.91 4.63 -0.24
C TRP A 5 13.12 4.35 -1.15
N GLU A 6 13.33 3.10 -1.60
CA GLU A 6 14.38 2.82 -2.58
C GLU A 6 13.93 3.29 -3.99
N PRO A 7 14.85 3.57 -4.93
CA PRO A 7 14.49 4.19 -6.20
C PRO A 7 13.44 3.42 -7.00
N HIS A 8 12.40 4.12 -7.43
CA HIS A 8 11.36 3.61 -8.32
C HIS A 8 11.66 3.92 -9.78
N ARG A 9 11.24 3.04 -10.69
CA ARG A 9 11.09 3.33 -12.11
C ARG A 9 9.77 4.06 -12.37
N ALA A 10 8.71 3.64 -11.69
CA ALA A 10 7.37 4.19 -11.85
C ALA A 10 6.48 3.90 -10.63
N THR A 11 5.40 4.65 -10.53
CA THR A 11 4.24 4.35 -9.70
C THR A 11 3.06 3.95 -10.57
N TRP A 12 2.40 2.87 -10.22
CA TRP A 12 1.18 2.39 -10.86
C TRP A 12 -0.04 2.81 -10.04
N ILE A 13 -1.08 3.32 -10.72
CA ILE A 13 -2.43 3.57 -10.18
C ILE A 13 -3.48 3.10 -11.18
N SER A 14 -4.71 2.83 -10.72
CA SER A 14 -5.85 2.57 -11.59
C SER A 14 -6.84 3.72 -11.51
N TRP A 15 -7.33 4.22 -12.65
CA TRP A 15 -8.24 5.37 -12.66
C TRP A 15 -9.61 5.00 -12.09
N PRO A 16 -10.18 5.83 -11.19
CA PRO A 16 -11.42 5.50 -10.49
C PRO A 16 -12.62 5.45 -11.46
N HIS A 17 -13.40 4.38 -11.36
CA HIS A 17 -14.55 4.14 -12.25
C HIS A 17 -15.68 3.35 -11.59
N HIS A 18 -15.40 2.62 -10.50
CA HIS A 18 -16.36 1.73 -9.84
C HIS A 18 -17.16 2.51 -8.79
N GLU A 19 -18.39 2.93 -9.17
CA GLU A 19 -19.26 3.73 -8.30
C GLU A 19 -19.55 3.07 -6.93
N PRO A 20 -19.73 1.75 -6.82
CA PRO A 20 -19.94 1.10 -5.53
C PRO A 20 -18.80 1.22 -4.52
N ASP A 21 -17.58 1.58 -4.92
CA ASP A 21 -16.49 1.87 -3.97
C ASP A 21 -16.70 3.24 -3.30
N TRP A 22 -17.35 4.18 -3.98
CA TRP A 22 -17.68 5.52 -3.46
C TRP A 22 -19.17 5.86 -3.64
N PRO A 23 -20.10 5.16 -2.98
CA PRO A 23 -21.53 5.33 -3.22
C PRO A 23 -21.98 6.79 -3.07
N GLY A 24 -22.43 7.38 -4.18
CA GLY A 24 -22.85 8.77 -4.25
C GLY A 24 -21.73 9.80 -4.16
N LYS A 25 -20.45 9.40 -4.17
CA LYS A 25 -19.27 10.28 -4.03
C LYS A 25 -18.18 10.05 -5.09
N LEU A 26 -18.41 9.24 -6.10
CA LEU A 26 -17.40 9.01 -7.14
C LEU A 26 -16.99 10.31 -7.87
N GLY A 27 -17.90 11.28 -8.02
CA GLY A 27 -17.64 12.50 -8.80
C GLY A 27 -16.37 13.27 -8.43
N PRO A 28 -16.03 13.55 -7.15
CA PRO A 28 -14.79 14.22 -6.76
C PRO A 28 -13.54 13.34 -6.82
N ILE A 29 -13.66 12.01 -6.83
CA ILE A 29 -12.52 11.11 -6.69
C ILE A 29 -11.50 11.22 -7.84
N PRO A 30 -11.91 11.32 -9.13
CA PRO A 30 -10.95 11.53 -10.23
C PRO A 30 -10.07 12.78 -10.08
N TRP A 31 -10.58 13.83 -9.42
CA TRP A 31 -9.81 15.05 -9.15
C TRP A 31 -8.73 14.81 -8.07
N VAL A 32 -9.02 13.99 -7.07
CA VAL A 32 -8.02 13.56 -6.07
C VAL A 32 -6.93 12.73 -6.74
N TYR A 33 -7.30 11.82 -7.65
CA TYR A 33 -6.35 11.02 -8.43
C TYR A 33 -5.49 11.89 -9.36
N ALA A 34 -6.07 12.93 -9.96
CA ALA A 34 -5.31 13.88 -10.77
C ALA A 34 -4.26 14.63 -9.94
N GLU A 35 -4.60 15.05 -8.71
CA GLU A 35 -3.63 15.68 -7.80
C GLU A 35 -2.53 14.70 -7.38
N ILE A 36 -2.87 13.45 -7.06
CA ILE A 36 -1.90 12.38 -6.77
C ILE A 36 -0.95 12.21 -7.97
N ALA A 37 -1.50 12.03 -9.17
CA ALA A 37 -0.71 11.88 -10.39
C ALA A 37 0.19 13.10 -10.66
N ARG A 38 -0.33 14.32 -10.45
CA ARG A 38 0.43 15.57 -10.63
C ARG A 38 1.64 15.61 -9.69
N VAL A 39 1.44 15.30 -8.42
CA VAL A 39 2.51 15.34 -7.41
C VAL A 39 3.58 14.29 -7.70
N ILE A 40 3.19 13.07 -8.06
CA ILE A 40 4.14 11.98 -8.35
C ILE A 40 4.87 12.24 -9.68
N ALA A 41 4.19 12.77 -10.71
CA ALA A 41 4.77 13.01 -12.04
C ALA A 41 5.92 14.04 -12.03
N ASP A 42 6.00 14.91 -11.02
CA ASP A 42 7.15 15.81 -10.83
C ASP A 42 8.44 15.03 -10.51
N HIS A 43 8.33 13.78 -10.02
CA HIS A 43 9.42 12.99 -9.47
C HIS A 43 9.71 11.69 -10.24
N GLU A 44 8.67 10.98 -10.68
CA GLU A 44 8.79 9.70 -11.38
C GLU A 44 7.67 9.49 -12.40
N THR A 45 7.75 8.44 -13.19
CA THR A 45 6.69 8.08 -14.14
C THR A 45 5.45 7.56 -13.38
N VAL A 46 4.27 8.03 -13.80
CA VAL A 46 2.98 7.50 -13.34
C VAL A 46 2.36 6.67 -14.46
N GLU A 47 2.20 5.39 -14.21
CA GLU A 47 1.53 4.44 -15.12
C GLU A 47 0.07 4.28 -14.65
N ILE A 48 -0.89 4.66 -15.48
CA ILE A 48 -2.31 4.69 -15.12
C ILE A 48 -3.07 3.62 -15.89
N LEU A 49 -3.69 2.68 -15.19
CA LEU A 49 -4.61 1.74 -15.79
C LEU A 49 -5.99 2.38 -15.93
N CYS A 50 -6.60 2.26 -17.09
CA CYS A 50 -7.95 2.73 -17.39
C CYS A 50 -8.79 1.53 -17.84
N ALA A 51 -9.94 1.32 -17.21
CA ALA A 51 -10.78 0.13 -17.43
C ALA A 51 -11.35 0.06 -18.86
N SER A 52 -11.48 1.21 -19.56
CA SER A 52 -11.97 1.30 -20.93
C SER A 52 -11.43 2.57 -21.65
N ASP A 53 -11.73 2.70 -22.94
CA ASP A 53 -11.42 3.90 -23.72
C ASP A 53 -12.16 5.13 -23.19
N GLU A 54 -13.39 5.00 -22.73
CA GLU A 54 -14.18 6.08 -22.15
C GLU A 54 -13.55 6.57 -20.85
N ILE A 55 -13.12 5.64 -19.98
CA ILE A 55 -12.42 5.97 -18.73
C ILE A 55 -11.08 6.65 -19.05
N ARG A 56 -10.35 6.19 -20.05
CA ARG A 56 -9.12 6.84 -20.50
C ARG A 56 -9.36 8.26 -21.01
N ALA A 57 -10.42 8.48 -21.78
CA ALA A 57 -10.77 9.82 -22.29
C ALA A 57 -11.10 10.76 -21.13
N SER A 58 -11.92 10.33 -20.17
CA SER A 58 -12.22 11.08 -18.95
C SER A 58 -10.96 11.38 -18.12
N ALA A 59 -10.08 10.40 -17.97
CA ALA A 59 -8.80 10.59 -17.28
C ALA A 59 -7.96 11.68 -17.97
N CYS A 60 -7.89 11.65 -19.31
CA CYS A 60 -7.19 12.67 -20.10
C CYS A 60 -7.74 14.07 -19.85
N GLU A 61 -9.05 14.26 -19.91
CA GLU A 61 -9.69 15.57 -19.67
C GLU A 61 -9.37 16.11 -18.27
N ILE A 62 -9.49 15.29 -17.24
CA ILE A 62 -9.29 15.72 -15.86
C ILE A 62 -7.81 16.01 -15.58
N LEU A 63 -6.90 15.16 -16.07
CA LEU A 63 -5.45 15.37 -15.93
C LEU A 63 -5.02 16.67 -16.64
N ASP A 64 -5.55 16.96 -17.85
CA ASP A 64 -5.26 18.21 -18.56
C ASP A 64 -5.83 19.43 -17.84
N ALA A 65 -7.07 19.35 -17.36
CA ALA A 65 -7.70 20.42 -16.58
C ALA A 65 -6.96 20.68 -15.25
N HIS A 66 -6.32 19.67 -14.69
CA HIS A 66 -5.51 19.76 -13.47
C HIS A 66 -4.07 20.20 -13.72
N GLY A 67 -3.68 20.39 -14.98
CA GLY A 67 -2.34 20.83 -15.37
C GLY A 67 -1.26 19.77 -15.18
N VAL A 68 -1.62 18.49 -15.25
CA VAL A 68 -0.66 17.39 -15.10
C VAL A 68 0.24 17.28 -16.33
N GLY A 69 1.55 17.34 -16.12
CA GLY A 69 2.52 17.18 -17.20
C GLY A 69 2.45 15.78 -17.83
N ARG A 70 2.30 15.73 -19.17
CA ARG A 70 2.12 14.46 -19.88
C ARG A 70 3.41 13.69 -20.13
N ASP A 71 4.56 14.28 -19.92
CA ASP A 71 5.86 13.66 -20.22
C ASP A 71 6.14 12.41 -19.38
N ARG A 72 5.58 12.36 -18.16
CA ARG A 72 5.77 11.27 -17.22
C ARG A 72 4.47 10.55 -16.86
N VAL A 73 3.37 10.80 -17.56
CA VAL A 73 2.08 10.11 -17.32
C VAL A 73 1.74 9.28 -18.55
N ARG A 74 1.53 7.98 -18.33
CA ARG A 74 1.17 7.02 -19.37
C ARG A 74 -0.14 6.34 -18.99
N LEU A 75 -1.06 6.26 -19.95
CA LEU A 75 -2.37 5.65 -19.76
C LEU A 75 -2.47 4.38 -20.57
N HIS A 76 -2.89 3.30 -19.91
CA HIS A 76 -3.03 1.96 -20.50
C HIS A 76 -4.48 1.49 -20.35
N ILE A 77 -5.04 0.92 -21.41
CA ILE A 77 -6.36 0.30 -21.35
C ILE A 77 -6.19 -1.11 -20.82
N VAL A 78 -6.59 -1.31 -19.57
CA VAL A 78 -6.58 -2.59 -18.88
C VAL A 78 -7.88 -2.69 -18.07
N PRO A 79 -8.76 -3.65 -18.37
CA PRO A 79 -9.96 -3.86 -17.57
C PRO A 79 -9.62 -4.13 -16.10
N THR A 80 -10.28 -3.40 -15.21
CA THR A 80 -10.18 -3.57 -13.76
C THR A 80 -11.59 -3.60 -13.17
N ASP A 81 -11.76 -4.34 -12.08
CA ASP A 81 -13.02 -4.34 -11.31
C ASP A 81 -13.01 -3.21 -10.28
N ARG A 82 -11.85 -2.96 -9.66
CA ARG A 82 -11.60 -1.92 -8.65
C ARG A 82 -10.29 -1.20 -8.94
N VAL A 83 -9.84 -0.32 -8.04
CA VAL A 83 -8.70 0.56 -8.26
C VAL A 83 -7.53 0.34 -7.29
N TRP A 84 -7.65 -0.59 -6.37
CA TRP A 84 -6.73 -0.78 -5.25
C TRP A 84 -5.50 -1.58 -5.69
N LEU A 85 -4.60 -0.92 -6.45
CA LEU A 85 -3.43 -1.58 -7.06
C LEU A 85 -2.39 -2.03 -6.04
N ARG A 86 -2.38 -1.50 -4.83
CA ARG A 86 -1.52 -2.01 -3.76
C ARG A 86 -1.75 -3.51 -3.54
N ASP A 87 -2.99 -3.96 -3.70
CA ASP A 87 -3.40 -5.31 -3.37
C ASP A 87 -3.54 -6.23 -4.57
N SER A 88 -3.92 -5.68 -5.73
CA SER A 88 -4.13 -6.46 -6.95
C SER A 88 -2.95 -6.45 -7.92
N ALA A 89 -2.05 -5.47 -7.83
CA ALA A 89 -0.86 -5.42 -8.66
C ALA A 89 0.27 -6.32 -8.13
N PRO A 90 1.24 -6.72 -8.98
CA PRO A 90 2.33 -7.59 -8.57
C PRO A 90 3.33 -6.85 -7.67
N THR A 91 3.95 -7.60 -6.76
CA THR A 91 5.04 -7.09 -5.92
C THR A 91 6.36 -7.15 -6.67
N GLY A 92 7.05 -6.01 -6.79
CA GLY A 92 8.38 -5.95 -7.38
C GLY A 92 9.48 -6.41 -6.42
N VAL A 93 10.30 -7.36 -6.85
CA VAL A 93 11.52 -7.77 -6.15
C VAL A 93 12.72 -7.68 -7.09
N LEU A 94 13.92 -7.57 -6.55
CA LEU A 94 15.14 -7.66 -7.31
C LEU A 94 15.75 -9.07 -7.11
N ASP A 95 16.08 -9.74 -8.20
CA ASP A 95 16.78 -11.01 -8.12
C ASP A 95 18.28 -10.83 -7.79
N GLU A 96 19.05 -11.93 -7.75
CA GLU A 96 20.48 -11.90 -7.42
C GLU A 96 21.30 -11.09 -8.42
N SER A 97 20.84 -10.97 -9.67
CA SER A 97 21.46 -10.15 -10.71
C SER A 97 21.14 -8.66 -10.55
N GLY A 98 20.14 -8.33 -9.72
CA GLY A 98 19.60 -6.96 -9.56
C GLY A 98 18.54 -6.63 -10.59
N ASP A 99 18.03 -7.62 -11.33
CA ASP A 99 16.93 -7.44 -12.28
C ASP A 99 15.58 -7.47 -11.56
N LEU A 100 14.65 -6.66 -12.07
CA LEU A 100 13.29 -6.62 -11.56
C LEU A 100 12.54 -7.90 -11.94
N VAL A 101 11.92 -8.50 -10.94
CA VAL A 101 10.97 -9.62 -11.07
C VAL A 101 9.66 -9.22 -10.42
N LEU A 102 8.57 -9.42 -11.12
CA LEU A 102 7.22 -9.15 -10.62
C LEU A 102 6.61 -10.44 -10.06
N LEU A 103 6.42 -10.49 -8.74
CA LEU A 103 5.70 -11.58 -8.08
C LEU A 103 4.20 -11.32 -8.21
N ASN A 104 3.55 -12.09 -9.06
CA ASN A 104 2.13 -11.99 -9.32
C ASN A 104 1.37 -12.95 -8.38
N TRP A 105 0.97 -12.45 -7.22
CA TRP A 105 0.18 -13.18 -6.26
C TRP A 105 -1.22 -13.50 -6.80
N ALA A 106 -1.90 -14.49 -6.25
CA ALA A 106 -3.33 -14.61 -6.49
C ALA A 106 -4.07 -13.51 -5.75
N PHE A 107 -5.10 -12.96 -6.37
CA PHE A 107 -5.99 -11.98 -5.76
C PHE A 107 -7.40 -12.54 -5.70
N ASN A 108 -8.08 -12.39 -4.57
CA ASN A 108 -9.43 -12.91 -4.32
C ASN A 108 -10.34 -11.88 -3.65
N ALA A 109 -10.08 -10.59 -3.92
CA ALA A 109 -10.80 -9.45 -3.33
C ALA A 109 -10.96 -9.57 -1.81
N TRP A 110 -9.80 -9.74 -1.13
CA TRP A 110 -9.68 -9.82 0.34
C TRP A 110 -10.50 -10.96 0.96
N ALA A 111 -10.81 -12.03 0.19
CA ALA A 111 -11.71 -13.11 0.57
C ALA A 111 -13.11 -12.61 1.02
N LYS A 112 -13.58 -11.50 0.46
CA LYS A 112 -14.81 -10.82 0.85
C LYS A 112 -15.77 -10.55 -0.31
N TYR A 113 -15.26 -10.12 -1.46
CA TYR A 113 -16.06 -9.71 -2.61
C TYR A 113 -16.00 -10.73 -3.73
N ASP A 114 -16.99 -10.75 -4.60
CA ASP A 114 -17.11 -11.68 -5.73
C ASP A 114 -16.68 -11.07 -7.09
N ASN A 115 -16.50 -9.74 -7.15
CA ASN A 115 -16.10 -8.99 -8.36
C ASN A 115 -14.59 -8.72 -8.36
N TRP A 116 -13.79 -9.63 -8.89
CA TRP A 116 -12.33 -9.53 -8.95
C TRP A 116 -11.70 -10.23 -10.16
N ALA A 117 -12.50 -10.64 -11.12
CA ALA A 117 -12.02 -11.43 -12.25
C ALA A 117 -11.07 -10.67 -13.18
N HIS A 118 -11.22 -9.35 -13.30
CA HIS A 118 -10.29 -8.48 -14.02
C HIS A 118 -9.07 -8.17 -13.16
N ASP A 119 -9.27 -7.85 -11.90
CA ASP A 119 -8.17 -7.49 -10.99
C ASP A 119 -7.17 -8.64 -10.83
N ALA A 120 -7.63 -9.90 -10.82
CA ALA A 120 -6.74 -11.06 -10.80
C ALA A 120 -5.79 -11.17 -12.01
N LYS A 121 -6.04 -10.41 -13.10
CA LYS A 121 -5.21 -10.39 -14.31
C LYS A 121 -4.30 -9.16 -14.42
N ILE A 122 -4.42 -8.21 -13.50
CA ILE A 122 -3.65 -6.95 -13.52
C ILE A 122 -2.15 -7.24 -13.52
N GLY A 123 -1.68 -8.20 -12.72
CA GLY A 123 -0.27 -8.55 -12.67
C GLY A 123 0.29 -9.06 -14.00
N GLU A 124 -0.51 -9.74 -14.82
CA GLU A 124 -0.12 -10.13 -16.18
C GLU A 124 -0.02 -8.91 -17.10
N ALA A 125 -1.00 -8.02 -17.05
CA ALA A 125 -1.01 -6.81 -17.86
C ALA A 125 0.17 -5.88 -17.52
N ILE A 126 0.41 -5.63 -16.22
CA ILE A 126 1.54 -4.82 -15.76
C ILE A 126 2.88 -5.43 -16.21
N ALA A 127 3.07 -6.74 -16.06
CA ALA A 127 4.30 -7.40 -16.48
C ALA A 127 4.56 -7.27 -17.99
N ALA A 128 3.50 -7.37 -18.79
CA ALA A 128 3.60 -7.17 -20.25
C ALA A 128 3.94 -5.71 -20.61
N ILE A 129 3.30 -4.73 -19.98
CA ILE A 129 3.56 -3.30 -20.21
C ILE A 129 4.98 -2.93 -19.74
N ALA A 130 5.38 -3.36 -18.56
CA ALA A 130 6.69 -3.11 -17.99
C ALA A 130 7.81 -3.91 -18.67
N SER A 131 7.48 -4.91 -19.50
CA SER A 131 8.41 -5.85 -20.13
C SER A 131 9.32 -6.56 -19.10
N CYS A 132 8.74 -6.92 -17.95
CA CYS A 132 9.45 -7.55 -16.84
C CYS A 132 9.10 -9.04 -16.70
N ARG A 133 10.05 -9.81 -16.15
CA ARG A 133 9.82 -11.21 -15.79
C ARG A 133 8.73 -11.27 -14.71
N ARG A 134 7.73 -12.12 -14.93
CA ARG A 134 6.66 -12.42 -13.98
C ARG A 134 6.80 -13.81 -13.43
N VAL A 135 6.58 -13.97 -12.14
CA VAL A 135 6.54 -15.25 -11.44
C VAL A 135 5.25 -15.33 -10.63
N GLU A 136 4.64 -16.49 -10.59
CA GLU A 136 3.42 -16.76 -9.83
C GLU A 136 3.75 -17.65 -8.63
N PRO A 137 3.84 -17.07 -7.41
CA PRO A 137 4.14 -17.86 -6.23
C PRO A 137 3.03 -18.88 -5.94
N ALA A 138 3.44 -20.13 -5.72
CA ALA A 138 2.55 -21.23 -5.42
C ALA A 138 2.87 -21.84 -4.05
N ARG A 139 1.86 -22.45 -3.44
CA ARG A 139 1.98 -23.15 -2.16
C ARG A 139 2.80 -24.43 -2.32
N ALA A 140 3.72 -24.67 -1.41
CA ALA A 140 4.54 -25.87 -1.40
C ALA A 140 3.75 -27.17 -1.17
N ASP A 141 2.56 -27.06 -0.53
CA ASP A 141 1.65 -28.19 -0.27
C ASP A 141 0.75 -28.56 -1.46
N GLY A 142 0.88 -27.87 -2.59
CA GLY A 142 0.04 -28.07 -3.77
C GLY A 142 -1.34 -27.41 -3.70
N GLY A 143 -1.60 -26.56 -2.69
CA GLY A 143 -2.87 -25.85 -2.47
C GLY A 143 -3.11 -24.68 -3.43
N GLY A 144 -2.41 -24.59 -4.57
CA GLY A 144 -2.59 -23.57 -5.59
C GLY A 144 -1.66 -22.36 -5.40
N ARG A 145 -2.03 -21.23 -6.02
CA ARG A 145 -1.30 -19.96 -5.91
C ARG A 145 -1.53 -19.34 -4.53
N ILE A 146 -0.53 -18.60 -4.07
CA ILE A 146 -0.60 -17.87 -2.80
C ILE A 146 -1.37 -16.58 -3.01
N VAL A 147 -2.34 -16.30 -2.14
CA VAL A 147 -3.01 -14.99 -2.04
C VAL A 147 -2.22 -14.12 -1.09
N LEU A 148 -1.81 -12.94 -1.57
CA LEU A 148 -1.08 -11.96 -0.76
C LEU A 148 -1.30 -10.57 -1.34
N GLU A 149 -1.74 -9.66 -0.49
CA GLU A 149 -1.95 -8.26 -0.82
C GLU A 149 -0.74 -7.41 -0.37
N GLY A 150 -0.34 -6.45 -1.20
CA GLY A 150 0.78 -5.56 -0.89
C GLY A 150 0.53 -4.65 0.32
N GLY A 151 -0.73 -4.29 0.60
CA GLY A 151 -1.11 -3.51 1.78
C GLY A 151 -0.94 -4.25 3.11
N GLY A 152 -0.94 -5.59 3.06
CA GLY A 152 -0.72 -6.43 4.23
C GLY A 152 0.75 -6.61 4.63
N ILE A 153 1.71 -6.18 3.80
CA ILE A 153 3.15 -6.31 4.05
C ILE A 153 3.86 -4.97 4.08
N GLU A 154 4.82 -4.82 4.99
CA GLU A 154 5.68 -3.65 5.06
C GLU A 154 7.13 -4.07 5.29
N VAL A 155 8.08 -3.62 4.46
CA VAL A 155 9.46 -4.10 4.46
C VAL A 155 10.48 -2.98 4.59
N ASN A 156 11.61 -3.26 5.27
CA ASN A 156 12.70 -2.29 5.45
C ASN A 156 13.82 -2.40 4.40
N GLY A 157 13.67 -3.20 3.34
CA GLY A 157 14.72 -3.44 2.33
C GLY A 157 15.95 -4.18 2.84
N ASN A 158 15.97 -4.58 4.11
CA ASN A 158 17.08 -5.27 4.74
C ASN A 158 16.65 -6.54 5.49
N GLY A 159 15.63 -7.22 4.99
CA GLY A 159 15.19 -8.52 5.47
C GLY A 159 14.28 -8.51 6.70
N LEU A 160 13.78 -7.35 7.14
CA LEU A 160 12.70 -7.26 8.11
C LEU A 160 11.37 -6.97 7.41
N MET A 161 10.30 -7.55 7.96
CA MET A 161 8.92 -7.33 7.51
C MET A 161 8.00 -7.16 8.73
N LEU A 162 7.03 -6.25 8.60
CA LEU A 162 5.88 -6.13 9.50
C LEU A 162 4.64 -6.72 8.81
N VAL A 163 3.85 -7.44 9.58
CA VAL A 163 2.51 -7.96 9.22
C VAL A 163 1.63 -7.98 10.47
N THR A 164 0.32 -8.17 10.32
CA THR A 164 -0.58 -8.38 11.46
C THR A 164 -1.03 -9.84 11.57
N GLU A 165 -1.32 -10.25 12.79
CA GLU A 165 -1.95 -11.56 13.08
C GLU A 165 -3.40 -11.58 12.60
N GLU A 166 -4.11 -10.44 12.71
CA GLU A 166 -5.50 -10.29 12.26
C GLU A 166 -5.63 -10.62 10.77
N TRP A 167 -4.74 -10.11 9.92
CA TRP A 167 -4.78 -10.36 8.49
C TRP A 167 -4.49 -11.82 8.10
N LEU A 168 -3.44 -12.42 8.65
CA LEU A 168 -2.93 -13.72 8.16
C LEU A 168 -3.37 -14.93 8.98
N LEU A 169 -3.73 -14.75 10.25
CA LEU A 169 -3.97 -15.84 11.18
C LEU A 169 -5.40 -15.86 11.75
N SER A 170 -6.26 -14.92 11.34
CA SER A 170 -7.67 -14.89 11.72
C SER A 170 -8.48 -15.92 10.94
N ASP A 171 -9.60 -16.35 11.50
CA ASP A 171 -10.61 -17.18 10.85
C ASP A 171 -11.58 -16.33 9.98
N VAL A 172 -11.42 -15.01 9.95
CA VAL A 172 -12.21 -14.07 9.15
C VAL A 172 -11.44 -13.71 7.88
N GLN A 173 -12.12 -13.65 6.74
CA GLN A 173 -11.51 -13.31 5.45
C GLN A 173 -10.21 -14.11 5.16
N VAL A 174 -10.23 -15.40 5.37
CA VAL A 174 -9.06 -16.28 5.26
C VAL A 174 -8.51 -16.29 3.83
N ARG A 175 -7.29 -15.75 3.63
CA ARG A 175 -6.64 -15.66 2.32
C ARG A 175 -6.12 -17.02 1.85
N ASN A 176 -5.45 -17.74 2.74
CA ASN A 176 -4.81 -19.03 2.43
C ASN A 176 -5.20 -20.07 3.49
N PRO A 177 -6.32 -20.78 3.31
CA PRO A 177 -6.79 -21.77 4.29
C PRO A 177 -5.70 -22.79 4.65
N GLY A 178 -5.51 -23.02 5.96
CA GLY A 178 -4.59 -24.03 6.49
C GLY A 178 -3.13 -23.58 6.59
N LEU A 179 -2.73 -22.41 6.13
CA LEU A 179 -1.37 -21.89 6.36
C LEU A 179 -1.21 -21.43 7.81
N THR A 180 -0.10 -21.82 8.41
CA THR A 180 0.32 -21.42 9.76
C THR A 180 1.30 -20.24 9.70
N ARG A 181 1.59 -19.62 10.84
CA ARG A 181 2.65 -18.61 10.98
C ARG A 181 3.98 -19.08 10.37
N ALA A 182 4.39 -20.29 10.68
CA ALA A 182 5.65 -20.85 10.16
C ALA A 182 5.64 -21.05 8.63
N ASP A 183 4.47 -21.32 8.06
CA ASP A 183 4.30 -21.41 6.61
C ASP A 183 4.48 -20.04 5.95
N TYR A 184 3.86 -19.00 6.51
CA TYR A 184 4.03 -17.62 6.03
C TYR A 184 5.47 -17.14 6.17
N GLU A 185 6.16 -17.38 7.29
CA GLU A 185 7.55 -16.99 7.48
C GLU A 185 8.49 -17.67 6.46
N ARG A 186 8.26 -18.95 6.12
CA ARG A 186 8.98 -19.63 5.03
C ARG A 186 8.70 -19.00 3.67
N LEU A 187 7.43 -18.71 3.37
CA LEU A 187 6.99 -18.06 2.15
C LEU A 187 7.67 -16.69 1.97
N PHE A 188 7.68 -15.88 3.03
CA PHE A 188 8.32 -14.56 3.00
C PHE A 188 9.83 -14.65 2.81
N THR A 189 10.46 -15.68 3.38
CA THR A 189 11.88 -15.94 3.17
C THR A 189 12.15 -16.34 1.71
N GLU A 190 11.38 -17.26 1.18
CA GLU A 190 11.56 -17.81 -0.17
C GLU A 190 11.34 -16.77 -1.27
N TRP A 191 10.23 -16.02 -1.19
CA TRP A 191 9.79 -15.15 -2.28
C TRP A 191 10.23 -13.69 -2.12
N LEU A 192 10.32 -13.20 -0.89
CA LEU A 192 10.56 -11.79 -0.60
C LEU A 192 11.97 -11.53 0.00
N GLY A 193 12.72 -12.60 0.32
CA GLY A 193 14.03 -12.49 0.94
C GLY A 193 13.98 -11.96 2.38
N ILE A 194 12.89 -12.22 3.09
CA ILE A 194 12.71 -11.80 4.48
C ILE A 194 13.41 -12.78 5.40
N ARG A 195 14.24 -12.27 6.29
CA ARG A 195 14.93 -13.03 7.32
C ARG A 195 14.17 -13.10 8.63
N GLN A 196 13.36 -12.09 8.90
CA GLN A 196 12.61 -12.00 10.15
C GLN A 196 11.32 -11.20 9.97
N THR A 197 10.21 -11.79 10.43
CA THR A 197 8.89 -11.18 10.40
C THR A 197 8.51 -10.72 11.81
N ILE A 198 8.08 -9.48 11.92
CA ILE A 198 7.53 -8.88 13.14
C ILE A 198 6.01 -8.92 13.03
N TRP A 199 5.37 -9.64 13.94
CA TRP A 199 3.94 -9.83 13.97
C TRP A 199 3.29 -8.84 14.95
N LEU A 200 2.53 -7.91 14.41
CA LEU A 200 1.62 -7.05 15.17
C LEU A 200 0.29 -7.76 15.41
N GLY A 201 -0.55 -7.20 16.26
CA GLY A 201 -1.85 -7.79 16.60
C GLY A 201 -2.93 -7.46 15.59
N GLU A 202 -3.81 -6.56 15.99
CA GLU A 202 -4.96 -6.12 15.19
C GLU A 202 -4.65 -4.86 14.38
N GLY A 203 -5.38 -4.69 13.27
CA GLY A 203 -5.31 -3.55 12.38
C GLY A 203 -6.11 -2.34 12.86
N CYS A 204 -6.35 -1.39 11.94
CA CYS A 204 -7.15 -0.19 12.16
C CYS A 204 -8.64 -0.53 12.19
N VAL A 205 -9.40 0.12 13.08
CA VAL A 205 -10.86 -0.02 13.10
C VAL A 205 -11.46 0.58 11.83
N GLY A 206 -12.37 -0.15 11.20
CA GLY A 206 -13.01 0.21 9.94
C GLY A 206 -12.27 -0.32 8.70
N ASP A 207 -11.09 -0.92 8.88
CA ASP A 207 -10.35 -1.54 7.79
C ASP A 207 -11.12 -2.74 7.22
N ASP A 208 -11.48 -2.60 5.94
CA ASP A 208 -12.24 -3.60 5.18
C ASP A 208 -11.40 -4.81 4.77
N THR A 209 -10.09 -4.67 4.77
CA THR A 209 -9.14 -5.71 4.40
C THR A 209 -8.85 -6.68 5.54
N HIS A 210 -9.34 -6.39 6.73
CA HIS A 210 -9.17 -7.17 7.95
C HIS A 210 -7.71 -7.26 8.42
N GLY A 211 -7.14 -6.10 8.71
CA GLY A 211 -5.86 -5.98 9.41
C GLY A 211 -4.64 -5.70 8.55
N HIS A 212 -4.77 -4.99 7.44
CA HIS A 212 -3.60 -4.56 6.67
C HIS A 212 -2.65 -3.70 7.50
N ILE A 213 -1.36 -3.91 7.28
CA ILE A 213 -0.31 -3.24 8.04
C ILE A 213 -0.14 -1.77 7.65
N ASP A 214 -0.51 -1.39 6.44
CA ASP A 214 -0.29 -0.06 5.89
C ASP A 214 -1.16 1.04 6.53
N ASP A 215 -2.21 0.66 7.26
CA ASP A 215 -2.98 1.56 8.14
C ASP A 215 -2.45 1.60 9.59
N VAL A 216 -1.48 0.77 9.93
CA VAL A 216 -0.98 0.54 11.29
C VAL A 216 0.44 1.03 11.48
N ALA A 217 1.38 0.53 10.66
CA ALA A 217 2.80 0.80 10.84
C ALA A 217 3.57 0.77 9.52
N ARG A 218 4.55 1.68 9.39
CA ARG A 218 5.39 1.81 8.20
C ARG A 218 6.87 1.93 8.59
N PHE A 219 7.75 1.39 7.77
CA PHE A 219 9.15 1.74 7.82
C PHE A 219 9.39 3.08 7.10
N VAL A 220 10.27 3.92 7.64
CA VAL A 220 10.73 5.18 7.01
C VAL A 220 12.23 5.18 6.73
N ASP A 221 12.94 4.24 7.31
CA ASP A 221 14.31 3.84 7.00
C ASP A 221 14.55 2.40 7.49
N ARG A 222 15.77 1.89 7.30
CA ARG A 222 16.13 0.49 7.67
C ARG A 222 15.95 0.16 9.15
N HIS A 223 15.85 1.16 10.00
CA HIS A 223 15.88 1.01 11.47
C HIS A 223 14.79 1.79 12.19
N THR A 224 13.94 2.53 11.46
CA THR A 224 12.86 3.33 12.05
C THR A 224 11.51 2.86 11.58
N VAL A 225 10.67 2.50 12.55
CA VAL A 225 9.24 2.19 12.34
C VAL A 225 8.41 3.36 12.87
N VAL A 226 7.47 3.82 12.07
CA VAL A 226 6.42 4.73 12.51
C VAL A 226 5.13 3.94 12.73
N LEU A 227 4.49 4.13 13.87
CA LEU A 227 3.26 3.43 14.28
C LEU A 227 2.14 4.44 14.52
N ALA A 228 0.96 4.17 13.97
CA ALA A 228 -0.25 4.91 14.31
C ALA A 228 -0.71 4.55 15.74
N VAL A 229 -0.86 5.55 16.60
CA VAL A 229 -1.22 5.38 18.02
C VAL A 229 -2.39 6.29 18.38
N GLU A 230 -3.44 5.70 18.95
CA GLU A 230 -4.56 6.44 19.50
C GLU A 230 -4.36 6.69 21.01
N SER A 231 -4.39 7.94 21.40
CA SER A 231 -4.15 8.35 22.78
C SER A 231 -5.42 8.36 23.66
N ASP A 232 -6.60 8.49 23.06
CA ASP A 232 -7.87 8.48 23.82
C ASP A 232 -8.29 7.05 24.16
N PRO A 233 -8.29 6.67 25.46
CA PRO A 233 -8.66 5.31 25.87
C PRO A 233 -10.13 4.95 25.61
N ARG A 234 -10.96 5.90 25.18
CA ARG A 234 -12.35 5.66 24.79
C ARG A 234 -12.50 5.30 23.32
N ASP A 235 -11.47 5.55 22.51
CA ASP A 235 -11.47 5.20 21.09
C ASP A 235 -11.12 3.72 20.90
N GLU A 236 -11.80 3.05 19.99
CA GLU A 236 -11.61 1.63 19.70
C GLU A 236 -10.19 1.29 19.20
N ASN A 237 -9.53 2.23 18.49
CA ASN A 237 -8.15 2.08 18.06
C ASN A 237 -7.13 2.12 19.21
N HIS A 238 -7.51 2.64 20.39
CA HIS A 238 -6.57 2.78 21.51
C HIS A 238 -6.00 1.44 21.94
N ALA A 239 -6.84 0.47 22.27
CA ALA A 239 -6.40 -0.83 22.77
C ALA A 239 -5.51 -1.55 21.73
N ARG A 240 -5.92 -1.55 20.46
CA ARG A 240 -5.20 -2.16 19.34
C ARG A 240 -3.83 -1.52 19.13
N SER A 241 -3.77 -0.20 19.01
CA SER A 241 -2.52 0.53 18.79
C SER A 241 -1.54 0.42 19.95
N MET A 242 -2.05 0.43 21.21
CA MET A 242 -1.21 0.23 22.39
C MET A 242 -0.68 -1.21 22.52
N ASP A 243 -1.42 -2.22 22.06
CA ASP A 243 -0.88 -3.59 21.96
C ASP A 243 0.23 -3.67 20.91
N ASN A 244 0.02 -3.08 19.74
CA ASN A 244 1.02 -3.02 18.67
C ASN A 244 2.28 -2.28 19.13
N LEU A 245 2.14 -1.18 19.87
CA LEU A 245 3.29 -0.46 20.45
C LEU A 245 4.09 -1.35 21.40
N ARG A 246 3.42 -2.03 22.35
CA ARG A 246 4.09 -2.97 23.28
C ARG A 246 4.80 -4.11 22.55
N ARG A 247 4.21 -4.64 21.49
CA ARG A 247 4.84 -5.68 20.65
C ARG A 247 6.10 -5.16 19.98
N LEU A 248 6.06 -3.97 19.37
CA LEU A 248 7.23 -3.33 18.75
C LEU A 248 8.32 -3.01 19.77
N GLU A 249 8.00 -2.44 20.93
CA GLU A 249 8.95 -2.16 22.00
C GLU A 249 9.70 -3.42 22.47
N ARG A 250 8.97 -4.55 22.57
CA ARG A 250 9.54 -5.85 22.95
C ARG A 250 10.54 -6.36 21.91
N VAL A 251 10.19 -6.29 20.64
CA VAL A 251 11.01 -6.85 19.55
C VAL A 251 12.11 -5.90 19.10
N SER A 252 11.95 -4.60 19.31
CA SER A 252 12.92 -3.57 18.84
C SER A 252 14.34 -3.77 19.38
N ARG A 253 14.50 -4.51 20.46
CA ARG A 253 15.80 -4.83 21.10
C ARG A 253 16.16 -6.31 20.98
N ALA A 254 15.35 -7.10 20.28
CA ALA A 254 15.59 -8.54 20.15
C ALA A 254 16.82 -8.84 19.28
N PRO A 255 17.60 -9.89 19.60
CA PRO A 255 18.69 -10.33 18.73
C PRO A 255 18.19 -10.64 17.31
N GLY A 256 18.93 -10.17 16.30
CA GLY A 256 18.60 -10.38 14.89
C GLY A 256 17.71 -9.31 14.26
N ILE A 257 16.91 -8.56 15.05
CA ILE A 257 16.14 -7.41 14.55
C ILE A 257 17.01 -6.15 14.57
N GLY A 258 17.91 -6.04 15.55
CA GLY A 258 18.72 -4.84 15.80
C GLY A 258 17.90 -3.76 16.51
N PRO A 259 18.51 -2.66 16.96
CA PRO A 259 17.77 -1.58 17.59
C PRO A 259 16.89 -0.90 16.56
N LEU A 260 15.56 -1.04 16.71
CA LEU A 260 14.60 -0.25 15.95
C LEU A 260 14.26 1.03 16.74
N ARG A 261 14.31 2.16 16.05
CA ARG A 261 13.73 3.40 16.52
C ARG A 261 12.23 3.37 16.27
N LEU A 262 11.44 3.69 17.28
CA LEU A 262 10.00 3.79 17.18
C LEU A 262 9.59 5.27 17.18
N ALA A 263 8.80 5.67 16.21
CA ALA A 263 8.14 6.95 16.14
C ALA A 263 6.63 6.72 16.10
N THR A 264 5.83 7.69 16.52
CA THR A 264 4.38 7.56 16.54
C THR A 264 3.73 8.62 15.66
N LEU A 265 2.64 8.25 15.00
CA LEU A 265 1.68 9.15 14.36
C LEU A 265 0.38 9.09 15.15
N PRO A 266 -0.32 10.22 15.36
CA PRO A 266 -1.69 10.16 15.89
C PRO A 266 -2.62 9.50 14.87
N PHE A 267 -3.82 9.08 15.29
CA PHE A 267 -4.96 8.94 14.38
C PHE A 267 -5.65 10.29 14.18
N PRO A 268 -6.35 10.51 13.05
CA PRO A 268 -7.35 11.57 12.97
C PRO A 268 -8.54 11.19 13.87
N ARG A 269 -9.35 12.16 14.25
CA ARG A 269 -10.66 11.86 14.86
C ARG A 269 -11.43 10.91 13.93
N ALA A 270 -12.25 10.04 14.52
CA ALA A 270 -13.00 9.06 13.77
C ALA A 270 -13.76 9.69 12.58
N VAL A 271 -13.41 9.31 11.37
CA VAL A 271 -14.14 9.69 10.17
C VAL A 271 -15.33 8.75 10.05
N MET A 272 -16.53 9.30 10.14
CA MET A 272 -17.76 8.53 10.13
C MET A 272 -18.56 8.81 8.86
N MET A 273 -19.11 7.76 8.25
CA MET A 273 -20.03 7.91 7.12
C MET A 273 -21.16 6.88 7.20
N ASN A 274 -22.41 7.35 7.09
CA ASN A 274 -23.60 6.52 7.23
C ASN A 274 -23.67 5.69 8.53
N GLY A 275 -23.03 6.19 9.60
CA GLY A 275 -22.97 5.52 10.90
C GLY A 275 -21.83 4.51 11.04
N GLU A 276 -21.03 4.29 10.01
CA GLU A 276 -19.87 3.42 10.03
C GLU A 276 -18.56 4.21 10.13
N ARG A 277 -17.59 3.68 10.86
CA ARG A 277 -16.25 4.24 10.96
C ARG A 277 -15.41 3.81 9.76
N LEU A 278 -14.72 4.79 9.15
CA LEU A 278 -13.82 4.55 8.04
C LEU A 278 -12.37 4.36 8.53
N PRO A 279 -11.53 3.62 7.81
CA PRO A 279 -10.14 3.33 8.18
C PRO A 279 -9.21 4.51 7.91
N ALA A 280 -9.51 5.67 8.51
CA ALA A 280 -8.70 6.86 8.35
C ALA A 280 -7.42 6.75 9.18
N SER A 281 -6.28 6.64 8.51
CA SER A 281 -4.96 6.56 9.14
C SER A 281 -3.93 7.37 8.36
N TYR A 282 -3.11 8.15 9.07
CA TYR A 282 -1.96 8.82 8.47
C TYR A 282 -0.84 7.85 8.10
N ALA A 283 -0.86 6.61 8.61
CA ALA A 283 0.11 5.57 8.23
C ALA A 283 -0.06 5.12 6.78
N ASN A 284 -1.22 5.37 6.17
CA ASN A 284 -1.48 5.07 4.76
C ASN A 284 -0.86 6.09 3.79
N PHE A 285 0.32 6.64 4.15
CA PHE A 285 1.11 7.51 3.27
C PHE A 285 1.85 6.69 2.21
N TYR A 286 2.20 7.33 1.09
CA TYR A 286 2.97 6.72 0.00
C TYR A 286 4.29 7.47 -0.21
N ILE A 287 5.41 6.72 -0.29
CA ILE A 287 6.74 7.25 -0.54
C ILE A 287 7.10 7.03 -2.02
N ALA A 288 7.17 8.11 -2.80
CA ALA A 288 7.69 8.11 -4.16
C ALA A 288 9.10 8.73 -4.19
N ASN A 289 9.76 8.74 -5.36
CA ASN A 289 11.10 9.35 -5.48
C ASN A 289 11.08 10.83 -5.06
N GLY A 290 11.67 11.13 -3.88
CA GLY A 290 11.80 12.51 -3.39
C GLY A 290 10.52 13.21 -2.93
N VAL A 291 9.39 12.51 -2.87
CA VAL A 291 8.12 13.04 -2.35
C VAL A 291 7.38 11.99 -1.53
N VAL A 292 6.69 12.43 -0.48
CA VAL A 292 5.77 11.59 0.31
C VAL A 292 4.40 12.22 0.26
N LEU A 293 3.42 11.44 -0.16
CA LEU A 293 2.02 11.81 -0.14
C LEU A 293 1.39 11.30 1.16
N VAL A 294 0.81 12.20 1.94
CA VAL A 294 0.20 11.88 3.24
C VAL A 294 -1.29 12.18 3.18
N PRO A 295 -2.18 11.23 3.53
CA PRO A 295 -3.60 11.51 3.56
C PRO A 295 -3.92 12.53 4.66
N THR A 296 -4.84 13.46 4.39
CA THR A 296 -5.32 14.46 5.35
C THR A 296 -6.84 14.41 5.47
N PHE A 297 -7.35 14.69 6.68
CA PHE A 297 -8.74 14.41 7.02
C PHE A 297 -9.49 15.63 7.59
N ASN A 298 -8.99 16.85 7.33
CA ASN A 298 -9.52 18.10 7.93
C ASN A 298 -9.48 18.07 9.46
N ASP A 299 -8.42 17.48 10.01
CA ASP A 299 -8.24 17.29 11.43
C ASP A 299 -7.02 18.08 11.96
N PRO A 300 -7.04 18.58 13.21
CA PRO A 300 -5.86 19.21 13.80
C PRO A 300 -4.59 18.33 13.76
N ASN A 301 -4.75 17.02 13.80
CA ASN A 301 -3.66 16.07 13.70
C ASN A 301 -3.03 15.97 12.30
N ASP A 302 -3.67 16.50 11.23
CA ASP A 302 -3.07 16.59 9.90
C ASP A 302 -1.69 17.26 9.96
N ARG A 303 -1.61 18.40 10.68
CA ARG A 303 -0.36 19.13 10.83
C ARG A 303 0.70 18.35 11.61
N VAL A 304 0.28 17.61 12.64
CA VAL A 304 1.17 16.77 13.45
C VAL A 304 1.75 15.67 12.59
N ALA A 305 0.91 14.96 11.83
CA ALA A 305 1.32 13.87 10.95
C ALA A 305 2.27 14.35 9.85
N LEU A 306 1.94 15.44 9.16
CA LEU A 306 2.79 16.03 8.12
C LEU A 306 4.17 16.43 8.64
N ASN A 307 4.23 17.08 9.80
CA ASN A 307 5.49 17.49 10.41
C ASN A 307 6.34 16.29 10.85
N THR A 308 5.71 15.29 11.49
CA THR A 308 6.40 14.08 11.93
C THR A 308 6.99 13.32 10.74
N ILE A 309 6.24 13.14 9.65
CA ILE A 309 6.74 12.47 8.45
C ILE A 309 7.87 13.30 7.79
N ALA A 310 7.77 14.64 7.77
CA ALA A 310 8.83 15.49 7.25
C ALA A 310 10.13 15.40 8.07
N GLU A 311 10.04 15.27 9.38
CA GLU A 311 11.20 15.05 10.26
C GLU A 311 11.83 13.67 10.06
N LEU A 312 11.01 12.65 9.77
CA LEU A 312 11.48 11.28 9.56
C LEU A 312 12.06 11.04 8.16
N LEU A 313 11.58 11.77 7.15
CA LEU A 313 11.98 11.66 5.75
C LEU A 313 12.52 13.02 5.22
N PRO A 314 13.60 13.56 5.79
CA PRO A 314 14.07 14.93 5.50
C PRO A 314 14.56 15.13 4.05
N SER A 315 14.82 14.06 3.32
CA SER A 315 15.19 14.10 1.90
C SER A 315 13.98 14.15 0.94
N HIS A 316 12.76 14.05 1.48
CA HIS A 316 11.53 14.04 0.69
C HIS A 316 10.70 15.29 0.96
N ARG A 317 10.05 15.78 -0.09
CA ARG A 317 8.99 16.77 0.05
C ARG A 317 7.73 16.08 0.57
N VAL A 318 7.14 16.55 1.66
CA VAL A 318 5.89 16.02 2.19
C VAL A 318 4.71 16.83 1.68
N VAL A 319 3.73 16.15 1.09
CA VAL A 319 2.53 16.75 0.51
C VAL A 319 1.29 16.11 1.11
N GLY A 320 0.44 16.93 1.75
CA GLY A 320 -0.87 16.49 2.22
C GLY A 320 -1.86 16.39 1.07
N ILE A 321 -2.53 15.26 0.95
CA ILE A 321 -3.60 15.01 -0.02
C ILE A 321 -4.92 14.90 0.73
N HIS A 322 -5.90 15.73 0.37
CA HIS A 322 -7.21 15.67 0.98
C HIS A 322 -7.90 14.34 0.71
N SER A 323 -8.18 13.58 1.76
CA SER A 323 -8.60 12.18 1.65
C SER A 323 -9.94 11.87 2.34
N VAL A 324 -10.70 12.90 2.76
CA VAL A 324 -11.99 12.65 3.43
C VAL A 324 -13.00 11.95 2.52
N ASP A 325 -13.07 12.34 1.24
CA ASP A 325 -13.92 11.64 0.27
C ASP A 325 -13.25 10.36 -0.25
N LEU A 326 -11.92 10.36 -0.35
CA LEU A 326 -11.16 9.20 -0.83
C LEU A 326 -11.34 8.00 0.10
N VAL A 327 -11.25 8.20 1.43
CA VAL A 327 -11.37 7.13 2.43
C VAL A 327 -12.76 6.50 2.49
N TRP A 328 -13.76 7.13 1.87
CA TRP A 328 -15.07 6.51 1.69
C TRP A 328 -15.01 5.20 0.92
N GLY A 329 -14.03 5.04 0.03
CA GLY A 329 -13.73 3.79 -0.65
C GLY A 329 -12.98 2.75 0.20
N LEU A 330 -12.84 3.00 1.52
CA LEU A 330 -12.20 2.13 2.51
C LEU A 330 -10.67 1.96 2.33
N GLY A 331 -10.03 2.90 1.65
CA GLY A 331 -8.58 2.99 1.49
C GLY A 331 -8.14 4.41 1.15
N THR A 332 -6.84 4.69 1.20
CA THR A 332 -6.28 5.98 0.82
C THR A 332 -5.05 5.83 -0.07
N LEU A 333 -4.01 6.62 0.15
CA LEU A 333 -2.92 6.82 -0.81
C LEU A 333 -2.04 5.59 -1.04
N HIS A 334 -1.69 4.86 0.01
CA HIS A 334 -0.90 3.64 -0.12
C HIS A 334 -1.71 2.53 -0.79
N CYS A 335 -2.96 2.35 -0.39
CA CYS A 335 -3.85 1.31 -0.93
C CYS A 335 -4.06 1.43 -2.46
N LEU A 336 -4.05 2.66 -3.01
CA LEU A 336 -4.29 2.86 -4.45
C LEU A 336 -3.02 2.85 -5.31
N THR A 337 -1.82 2.92 -4.69
CA THR A 337 -0.54 3.02 -5.39
C THR A 337 0.26 1.73 -5.30
N GLN A 338 1.02 1.41 -6.35
CA GLN A 338 2.01 0.33 -6.33
C GLN A 338 3.30 0.79 -6.97
N GLN A 339 4.40 0.75 -6.23
CA GLN A 339 5.71 1.10 -6.76
C GLN A 339 6.26 0.00 -7.66
N GLU A 340 6.95 0.42 -8.71
CA GLU A 340 7.82 -0.43 -9.50
C GLU A 340 9.27 -0.11 -9.15
N PRO A 341 9.97 -1.00 -8.43
CA PRO A 341 11.38 -0.78 -8.09
C PRO A 341 12.25 -0.65 -9.33
N ARG A 342 13.25 0.23 -9.27
CA ARG A 342 14.24 0.34 -10.34
C ARG A 342 15.19 -0.84 -10.28
N SER A 343 15.40 -1.54 -11.42
CA SER A 343 16.48 -2.52 -11.57
C SER A 343 17.83 -1.88 -11.27
N ARG A 344 18.74 -2.61 -10.62
CA ARG A 344 20.11 -2.14 -10.35
C ARG A 344 20.97 -2.11 -11.62
N LEU A 345 20.58 -2.86 -12.64
CA LEU A 345 21.24 -2.88 -13.94
C LEU A 345 20.64 -1.85 -14.89
N VAL A 346 20.67 -0.58 -14.54
CA VAL A 346 20.57 0.47 -15.57
C VAL A 346 21.96 0.56 -16.19
N VAL A 347 22.16 -0.15 -17.26
CA VAL A 347 23.28 0.11 -18.16
C VAL A 347 23.17 1.56 -18.56
N SER A 348 24.14 2.38 -18.13
CA SER A 348 24.36 3.71 -18.65
C SER A 348 24.54 3.59 -20.17
N GLY A 349 23.51 3.94 -20.91
CA GLY A 349 23.57 4.18 -22.35
C GLY A 349 23.92 5.64 -22.59
#